data_d44786840abe5fc2268e95348a120f5f
#
_entry.id   d44786840abe5fc2268e95348a120f5f
#
_cell.length_a   1.000
_cell.length_b   1.000
_cell.length_c   1.000
_cell.angle_alpha   90.00
_cell.angle_beta   90.00
_cell.angle_gamma   90.00
#
_symmetry.space_group_name_H-M   'P 1'
#
loop_
_entity.id
_entity.type
_entity.pdbx_description
1 polymer ?
#
loop_
_entity_poly.entity_id
_entity_poly.type
_entity_poly.pdbx_seq_one_letter_code
_entity_poly.pdbx_strand_id
1 'polypeptide(L)'
;MDTPRRIKTLQGVVIVIAAIVLLRLFYIQVLDGSYKTNADNNVLRYMVQYPPRGEVYDRNGRFLVQSKEAYDLMATPREVRPFDTALMSRILGVPVEQIRKELIKASNFSRRRASVIVKQLPKETKLRLEEHQFPGFFTVYRTVRSYPTKMAGNLLGYVGE
;
A
#
# COMPACT_ATOMS: atom_id res chain seq x y z
N MET A 1 52.31 45.28 -10.13
CA MET A 1 51.38 44.43 -9.41
C MET A 1 50.65 43.53 -10.42
N ASP A 2 50.98 42.22 -10.44
CA ASP A 2 50.64 41.27 -11.54
C ASP A 2 49.18 40.81 -11.55
N THR A 3 48.25 41.69 -11.84
CA THR A 3 46.82 41.42 -12.00
C THR A 3 46.52 40.32 -13.05
N PRO A 4 47.21 40.26 -14.22
CA PRO A 4 46.90 39.23 -15.22
C PRO A 4 47.29 37.82 -14.79
N ARG A 5 48.30 37.62 -13.95
CA ARG A 5 48.67 36.29 -13.42
C ARG A 5 47.65 35.79 -12.40
N ARG A 6 47.16 36.65 -11.53
CA ARG A 6 46.12 36.30 -10.53
C ARG A 6 44.79 35.91 -11.19
N ILE A 7 44.42 36.58 -12.28
CA ILE A 7 43.18 36.21 -13.04
C ILE A 7 43.35 34.83 -13.68
N LYS A 8 44.50 34.54 -14.29
CA LYS A 8 44.76 33.19 -14.88
C LYS A 8 44.78 32.08 -13.84
N THR A 9 45.33 32.32 -12.66
CA THR A 9 45.29 31.34 -11.57
C THR A 9 43.88 31.10 -11.05
N LEU A 10 43.06 32.16 -10.88
CA LEU A 10 41.65 32.03 -10.52
C LEU A 10 40.86 31.28 -11.58
N GLN A 11 41.05 31.58 -12.85
CA GLN A 11 40.42 30.85 -13.95
C GLN A 11 40.81 29.35 -13.93
N GLY A 12 42.08 29.03 -13.70
CA GLY A 12 42.56 27.65 -13.57
C GLY A 12 41.87 26.91 -12.42
N VAL A 13 41.77 27.53 -11.26
CA VAL A 13 41.07 26.93 -10.09
C VAL A 13 39.60 26.68 -10.41
N VAL A 14 38.90 27.62 -11.01
CA VAL A 14 37.49 27.47 -11.39
C VAL A 14 37.30 26.33 -12.38
N ILE A 15 38.17 26.19 -13.38
CA ILE A 15 38.13 25.12 -14.38
C ILE A 15 38.34 23.75 -13.71
N VAL A 16 39.31 23.67 -12.79
CA VAL A 16 39.59 22.42 -12.06
C VAL A 16 38.37 21.99 -11.20
N ILE A 17 37.77 22.93 -10.47
CA ILE A 17 36.57 22.66 -9.67
C ILE A 17 35.43 22.21 -10.58
N ALA A 18 35.19 22.94 -11.70
CA ALA A 18 34.16 22.55 -12.65
C ALA A 18 34.39 21.15 -13.23
N ALA A 19 35.62 20.80 -13.56
CA ALA A 19 35.97 19.46 -14.06
C ALA A 19 35.69 18.37 -13.00
N ILE A 20 36.03 18.59 -11.74
CA ILE A 20 35.74 17.66 -10.64
C ILE A 20 34.22 17.45 -10.48
N VAL A 21 33.45 18.54 -10.52
CA VAL A 21 31.99 18.47 -10.43
C VAL A 21 31.37 17.69 -11.60
N LEU A 22 31.84 17.97 -12.81
CA LEU A 22 31.36 17.26 -14.01
C LEU A 22 31.70 15.76 -13.97
N LEU A 23 32.90 15.40 -13.57
CA LEU A 23 33.31 14.02 -13.40
C LEU A 23 32.47 13.32 -12.33
N ARG A 24 32.17 14.00 -11.23
CA ARG A 24 31.31 13.47 -10.18
C ARG A 24 29.88 13.26 -10.63
N LEU A 25 29.32 14.22 -11.37
CA LEU A 25 28.00 14.11 -11.97
C LEU A 25 27.93 12.96 -12.97
N PHE A 26 28.93 12.83 -13.83
CA PHE A 26 29.04 11.73 -14.79
C PHE A 26 29.06 10.37 -14.07
N TYR A 27 29.86 10.25 -13.01
CA TYR A 27 29.92 9.02 -12.20
C TYR A 27 28.53 8.66 -11.64
N ILE A 28 27.85 9.61 -11.00
CA ILE A 28 26.53 9.38 -10.38
C ILE A 28 25.45 9.07 -11.42
N GLN A 29 25.49 9.72 -12.59
CA GLN A 29 24.44 9.56 -13.60
C GLN A 29 24.61 8.33 -14.49
N VAL A 30 25.85 7.94 -14.77
CA VAL A 30 26.15 6.89 -15.75
C VAL A 30 26.60 5.59 -15.10
N LEU A 31 27.43 5.66 -14.07
CA LEU A 31 28.04 4.47 -13.46
C LEU A 31 27.32 3.97 -12.21
N ASP A 32 26.68 4.86 -11.46
CA ASP A 32 25.99 4.47 -10.24
C ASP A 32 24.50 4.19 -10.47
N GLY A 33 24.16 2.91 -10.69
CA GLY A 33 22.78 2.46 -10.87
C GLY A 33 21.95 2.40 -9.57
N SER A 34 22.57 2.61 -8.39
CA SER A 34 21.88 2.48 -7.10
C SER A 34 20.76 3.50 -6.93
N TYR A 35 20.93 4.70 -7.45
CA TYR A 35 19.91 5.76 -7.42
C TYR A 35 18.67 5.40 -8.24
N LYS A 36 18.82 4.73 -9.39
CA LYS A 36 17.71 4.25 -10.21
C LYS A 36 16.92 3.18 -9.46
N THR A 37 17.59 2.20 -8.87
CA THR A 37 16.95 1.15 -8.07
C THR A 37 16.21 1.72 -6.85
N ASN A 38 16.78 2.70 -6.18
CA ASN A 38 16.14 3.37 -5.06
C ASN A 38 14.93 4.24 -5.48
N ALA A 39 15.02 4.89 -6.63
CA ALA A 39 13.89 5.64 -7.21
C ALA A 39 12.75 4.69 -7.57
N ASP A 40 13.04 3.58 -8.25
CA ASP A 40 12.05 2.57 -8.61
C ASP A 40 11.40 1.95 -7.36
N ASN A 41 12.16 1.64 -6.32
CA ASN A 41 11.64 1.13 -5.05
C ASN A 41 10.77 2.15 -4.28
N ASN A 42 11.00 3.45 -4.46
CA ASN A 42 10.19 4.50 -3.85
C ASN A 42 8.90 4.80 -4.61
N VAL A 43 8.88 4.59 -5.92
CA VAL A 43 7.73 4.88 -6.79
C VAL A 43 6.85 3.66 -7.00
N LEU A 44 7.44 2.47 -7.08
CA LEU A 44 6.71 1.22 -7.30
C LEU A 44 6.03 0.75 -6.02
N ARG A 45 4.72 0.92 -5.95
CA ARG A 45 3.89 0.29 -4.93
C ARG A 45 3.48 -1.10 -5.43
N TYR A 46 4.18 -2.14 -4.98
CA TYR A 46 3.78 -3.52 -5.29
C TYR A 46 2.46 -3.84 -4.56
N MET A 47 1.39 -3.99 -5.32
CA MET A 47 0.14 -4.55 -4.82
C MET A 47 0.10 -6.03 -5.18
N VAL A 48 0.31 -6.89 -4.19
CA VAL A 48 0.18 -8.34 -4.38
C VAL A 48 -1.31 -8.67 -4.54
N GLN A 49 -1.69 -9.05 -5.76
CA GLN A 49 -3.05 -9.48 -6.06
C GLN A 49 -3.07 -11.00 -6.11
N TYR A 50 -3.67 -11.61 -5.09
CA TYR A 50 -3.81 -13.07 -5.05
C TYR A 50 -4.94 -13.51 -5.99
N PRO A 51 -4.70 -14.50 -6.87
CA PRO A 51 -5.76 -15.03 -7.71
C PRO A 51 -6.82 -15.73 -6.86
N PRO A 52 -8.10 -15.71 -7.30
CA PRO A 52 -9.15 -16.44 -6.61
C PRO A 52 -8.86 -17.94 -6.67
N ARG A 53 -9.11 -18.62 -5.55
CA ARG A 53 -8.97 -20.09 -5.50
C ARG A 53 -10.13 -20.75 -6.23
N GLY A 54 -9.90 -21.90 -6.82
CA GLY A 54 -10.93 -22.71 -7.50
C GLY A 54 -12.10 -23.07 -6.58
N GLU A 55 -13.25 -23.26 -7.17
CA GLU A 55 -14.47 -23.72 -6.50
C GLU A 55 -14.47 -25.24 -6.38
N VAL A 56 -15.17 -25.79 -5.39
CA VAL A 56 -15.29 -27.22 -5.17
C VAL A 56 -16.77 -27.60 -5.22
N TYR A 57 -17.10 -28.61 -6.02
CA TYR A 57 -18.45 -29.11 -6.25
C TYR A 57 -18.59 -30.55 -5.76
N ASP A 58 -19.81 -30.94 -5.43
CA ASP A 58 -20.14 -32.34 -5.26
C ASP A 58 -20.42 -33.01 -6.60
N ARG A 59 -20.70 -34.33 -6.59
CA ARG A 59 -21.08 -35.11 -7.80
C ARG A 59 -22.35 -34.63 -8.49
N ASN A 60 -23.17 -33.85 -7.81
CA ASN A 60 -24.45 -33.33 -8.29
C ASN A 60 -24.33 -31.87 -8.74
N GLY A 61 -23.10 -31.29 -8.76
CA GLY A 61 -22.85 -29.92 -9.15
C GLY A 61 -23.20 -28.87 -8.08
N ARG A 62 -23.40 -29.27 -6.83
CA ARG A 62 -23.65 -28.33 -5.73
C ARG A 62 -22.35 -27.83 -5.16
N PHE A 63 -22.28 -26.53 -4.85
CA PHE A 63 -21.10 -25.92 -4.22
C PHE A 63 -20.83 -26.49 -2.83
N LEU A 64 -19.68 -27.10 -2.64
CA LEU A 64 -19.14 -27.43 -1.32
C LEU A 64 -18.28 -26.27 -0.80
N VAL A 65 -17.51 -25.65 -1.68
CA VAL A 65 -16.70 -24.47 -1.37
C VAL A 65 -16.77 -23.49 -2.52
N GLN A 66 -17.07 -22.24 -2.22
CA GLN A 66 -17.07 -21.17 -3.20
C GLN A 66 -16.24 -19.98 -2.71
N SER A 67 -15.70 -19.21 -3.65
CA SER A 67 -15.03 -17.95 -3.36
C SER A 67 -16.04 -16.82 -3.39
N LYS A 68 -16.20 -16.09 -2.27
CA LYS A 68 -17.02 -14.89 -2.18
C LYS A 68 -16.14 -13.64 -2.26
N GLU A 69 -16.65 -12.62 -2.92
CA GLU A 69 -16.04 -11.29 -2.93
C GLU A 69 -16.15 -10.65 -1.56
N ALA A 70 -15.05 -10.10 -1.09
CA ALA A 70 -14.98 -9.30 0.11
C ALA A 70 -14.02 -8.14 -0.10
N TYR A 71 -14.16 -7.11 0.69
CA TYR A 71 -13.31 -5.92 0.62
C TYR A 71 -12.75 -5.64 2.00
N ASP A 72 -11.46 -5.38 2.08
CA ASP A 72 -10.83 -4.94 3.32
C ASP A 72 -10.65 -3.42 3.26
N LEU A 73 -11.05 -2.72 4.32
CA LEU A 73 -10.74 -1.31 4.50
C LEU A 73 -9.32 -1.17 5.01
N MET A 74 -8.51 -0.51 4.23
CA MET A 74 -7.13 -0.20 4.59
C MET A 74 -6.95 1.30 4.81
N ALA A 75 -5.99 1.66 5.67
CA ALA A 75 -5.59 3.04 5.86
C ALA A 75 -4.07 3.18 5.81
N THR A 76 -3.60 4.25 5.19
CA THR A 76 -2.21 4.70 5.28
C THR A 76 -2.14 5.81 6.33
N PRO A 77 -1.63 5.57 7.55
CA PRO A 77 -1.73 6.53 8.67
C PRO A 77 -1.18 7.92 8.36
N ARG A 78 -0.16 8.02 7.51
CA ARG A 78 0.42 9.30 7.08
C ARG A 78 -0.53 10.15 6.23
N GLU A 79 -1.43 9.51 5.49
CA GLU A 79 -2.35 10.15 4.53
C GLU A 79 -3.71 10.44 5.16
N VAL A 80 -3.99 9.86 6.34
CA VAL A 80 -5.23 10.10 7.07
C VAL A 80 -5.27 11.55 7.53
N ARG A 81 -6.29 12.28 7.07
CA ARG A 81 -6.63 13.63 7.52
C ARG A 81 -7.80 13.57 8.51
N PRO A 82 -8.08 14.64 9.26
CA PRO A 82 -9.28 14.69 10.09
C PRO A 82 -10.53 14.36 9.27
N PHE A 83 -11.33 13.43 9.75
CA PHE A 83 -12.54 12.94 9.09
C PHE A 83 -13.65 12.70 10.12
N ASP A 84 -14.87 12.60 9.66
CA ASP A 84 -16.02 12.27 10.51
C ASP A 84 -16.00 10.79 10.92
N THR A 85 -15.50 10.55 12.13
CA THR A 85 -15.42 9.20 12.70
C THR A 85 -16.79 8.63 13.04
N ALA A 86 -17.78 9.48 13.36
CA ALA A 86 -19.13 9.03 13.67
C ALA A 86 -19.86 8.54 12.40
N LEU A 87 -19.69 9.26 11.30
CA LEU A 87 -20.22 8.86 10.00
C LEU A 87 -19.57 7.52 9.55
N MET A 88 -18.25 7.41 9.63
CA MET A 88 -17.55 6.17 9.27
C MET A 88 -18.00 4.99 10.15
N SER A 89 -18.16 5.19 11.45
CA SER A 89 -18.67 4.18 12.37
C SER A 89 -20.07 3.69 11.97
N ARG A 90 -20.93 4.62 11.57
CA ARG A 90 -22.31 4.30 11.11
C ARG A 90 -22.31 3.50 9.80
N ILE A 91 -21.44 3.86 8.86
CA ILE A 91 -21.32 3.14 7.57
C ILE A 91 -20.77 1.73 7.77
N LEU A 92 -19.73 1.60 8.61
CA LEU A 92 -19.06 0.32 8.88
C LEU A 92 -19.83 -0.59 9.85
N GLY A 93 -20.77 -0.02 10.65
CA GLY A 93 -21.41 -0.75 11.75
C GLY A 93 -20.44 -1.13 12.88
N VAL A 94 -19.34 -0.41 13.03
CA VAL A 94 -18.26 -0.69 13.99
C VAL A 94 -18.12 0.49 14.96
N PRO A 95 -17.93 0.26 16.28
CA PRO A 95 -17.76 1.34 17.25
C PRO A 95 -16.56 2.26 16.91
N VAL A 96 -16.71 3.57 17.18
CA VAL A 96 -15.65 4.56 16.93
C VAL A 96 -14.34 4.20 17.63
N GLU A 97 -14.43 3.67 18.86
CA GLU A 97 -13.27 3.24 19.65
C GLU A 97 -12.47 2.13 18.95
N GLN A 98 -13.14 1.21 18.28
CA GLN A 98 -12.48 0.14 17.55
C GLN A 98 -11.74 0.70 16.32
N ILE A 99 -12.35 1.60 15.57
CA ILE A 99 -11.70 2.27 14.43
C ILE A 99 -10.45 3.03 14.90
N ARG A 100 -10.59 3.77 16.00
CA ARG A 100 -9.48 4.53 16.59
C ARG A 100 -8.36 3.61 17.06
N LYS A 101 -8.69 2.51 17.74
CA LYS A 101 -7.73 1.51 18.21
C LYS A 101 -6.94 0.88 17.06
N GLU A 102 -7.61 0.50 15.97
CA GLU A 102 -6.94 -0.07 14.80
C GLU A 102 -6.07 0.97 14.06
N LEU A 103 -6.49 2.24 14.00
CA LEU A 103 -5.67 3.33 13.47
C LEU A 103 -4.40 3.58 14.31
N ILE A 104 -4.51 3.52 15.63
CA ILE A 104 -3.34 3.65 16.52
C ILE A 104 -2.38 2.48 16.31
N LYS A 105 -2.88 1.24 16.24
CA LYS A 105 -2.06 0.06 15.93
C LYS A 105 -1.36 0.20 14.58
N ALA A 106 -2.09 0.63 13.54
CA ALA A 106 -1.56 0.87 12.21
C ALA A 106 -0.43 1.91 12.24
N SER A 107 -0.62 3.01 12.97
CA SER A 107 0.37 4.08 13.13
C SER A 107 1.62 3.62 13.87
N ASN A 108 1.45 2.79 14.91
CA ASN A 108 2.56 2.21 15.68
C ASN A 108 3.35 1.18 14.86
N PHE A 109 2.68 0.42 14.00
CA PHE A 109 3.33 -0.53 13.11
C PHE A 109 4.12 0.19 12.01
N SER A 110 3.47 1.08 11.26
CA SER A 110 4.12 1.90 10.24
C SER A 110 3.24 3.07 9.80
N ARG A 111 3.78 4.27 9.79
CA ARG A 111 3.06 5.45 9.28
C ARG A 111 2.92 5.49 7.76
N ARG A 112 3.80 4.78 7.03
CA ARG A 112 3.86 4.82 5.55
C ARG A 112 3.22 3.62 4.88
N ARG A 113 3.10 2.49 5.59
CA ARG A 113 2.50 1.27 5.03
C ARG A 113 1.00 1.26 5.30
N ALA A 114 0.25 0.82 4.31
CA ALA A 114 -1.17 0.56 4.48
C ALA A 114 -1.39 -0.60 5.45
N SER A 115 -2.31 -0.42 6.38
CA SER A 115 -2.71 -1.44 7.36
C SER A 115 -4.21 -1.67 7.28
N VAL A 116 -4.63 -2.90 7.56
CA VAL A 116 -6.05 -3.27 7.57
C VAL A 116 -6.72 -2.69 8.81
N ILE A 117 -7.84 -1.98 8.62
CA ILE A 117 -8.65 -1.40 9.70
C ILE A 117 -9.89 -2.25 9.94
N VAL A 118 -10.61 -2.63 8.88
CA VAL A 118 -11.76 -3.53 8.96
C VAL A 118 -11.66 -4.55 7.84
N LYS A 119 -11.86 -5.82 8.18
CA LYS A 119 -11.84 -6.92 7.23
C LYS A 119 -13.24 -7.26 6.73
N GLN A 120 -13.30 -7.86 5.55
CA GLN A 120 -14.48 -8.54 5.00
C GLN A 120 -15.73 -7.64 4.86
N LEU A 121 -15.56 -6.42 4.37
CA LEU A 121 -16.69 -5.55 4.08
C LEU A 121 -17.52 -6.09 2.90
N PRO A 122 -18.86 -6.04 3.00
CA PRO A 122 -19.73 -6.30 1.87
C PRO A 122 -19.63 -5.18 0.82
N LYS A 123 -20.01 -5.50 -0.42
CA LYS A 123 -19.95 -4.57 -1.55
C LYS A 123 -20.72 -3.26 -1.32
N GLU A 124 -21.86 -3.36 -0.63
CA GLU A 124 -22.71 -2.18 -0.33
C GLU A 124 -21.98 -1.20 0.61
N THR A 125 -21.32 -1.72 1.63
CA THR A 125 -20.54 -0.89 2.58
C THR A 125 -19.34 -0.24 1.88
N LYS A 126 -18.67 -0.97 0.98
CA LYS A 126 -17.60 -0.42 0.13
C LYS A 126 -18.10 0.78 -0.67
N LEU A 127 -19.22 0.64 -1.37
CA LEU A 127 -19.79 1.72 -2.20
C LEU A 127 -20.12 2.97 -1.38
N ARG A 128 -20.72 2.80 -0.19
CA ARG A 128 -20.99 3.92 0.72
C ARG A 128 -19.72 4.61 1.21
N LEU A 129 -18.65 3.86 1.47
CA LEU A 129 -17.35 4.43 1.84
C LEU A 129 -16.72 5.23 0.70
N GLU A 130 -16.82 4.74 -0.54
CA GLU A 130 -16.30 5.43 -1.73
C GLU A 130 -17.07 6.71 -2.05
N GLU A 131 -18.36 6.75 -1.77
CA GLU A 131 -19.21 7.96 -1.93
C GLU A 131 -18.73 9.10 -1.03
N HIS A 132 -18.30 8.80 0.20
CA HIS A 132 -17.87 9.82 1.17
C HIS A 132 -16.37 10.18 1.11
N GLN A 133 -15.58 9.47 0.31
CA GLN A 133 -14.15 9.75 0.05
C GLN A 133 -13.33 10.12 1.30
N PHE A 134 -13.18 9.20 2.24
CA PHE A 134 -12.37 9.42 3.44
C PHE A 134 -10.86 9.48 3.10
N PRO A 135 -10.17 10.62 3.36
CA PRO A 135 -8.77 10.78 2.99
C PRO A 135 -7.86 9.79 3.72
N GLY A 136 -7.00 9.10 2.98
CA GLY A 136 -6.06 8.12 3.53
C GLY A 136 -6.64 6.73 3.75
N PHE A 137 -7.94 6.54 3.47
CA PHE A 137 -8.60 5.23 3.48
C PHE A 137 -8.88 4.77 2.05
N PHE A 138 -8.77 3.47 1.83
CA PHE A 138 -9.10 2.83 0.55
C PHE A 138 -9.51 1.39 0.77
N THR A 139 -10.26 0.84 -0.17
CA THR A 139 -10.71 -0.54 -0.12
C THR A 139 -9.85 -1.42 -1.01
N VAL A 140 -9.52 -2.61 -0.54
CA VAL A 140 -8.79 -3.62 -1.31
C VAL A 140 -9.66 -4.84 -1.49
N TYR A 141 -9.80 -5.29 -2.73
CA TYR A 141 -10.51 -6.51 -3.08
C TYR A 141 -9.75 -7.73 -2.57
N ARG A 142 -10.49 -8.67 -1.98
CA ARG A 142 -9.99 -10.01 -1.67
C ARG A 142 -11.09 -11.04 -1.86
N THR A 143 -10.71 -12.28 -2.05
CA THR A 143 -11.64 -13.40 -2.07
C THR A 143 -11.59 -14.13 -0.73
N VAL A 144 -12.76 -14.45 -0.20
CA VAL A 144 -12.91 -15.22 1.04
C VAL A 144 -13.59 -16.56 0.73
N ARG A 145 -13.08 -17.64 1.34
CA ARG A 145 -13.69 -18.97 1.24
C ARG A 145 -15.02 -18.99 1.98
N SER A 146 -16.07 -19.44 1.31
CA SER A 146 -17.38 -19.67 1.89
C SER A 146 -17.72 -21.15 1.76
N TYR A 147 -18.22 -21.71 2.84
CA TYR A 147 -18.64 -23.11 2.95
C TYR A 147 -20.16 -23.16 3.11
N PRO A 148 -20.94 -23.17 2.01
CA PRO A 148 -22.40 -23.15 2.09
C PRO A 148 -22.98 -24.42 2.72
N THR A 149 -22.25 -25.52 2.59
CA THR A 149 -22.65 -26.82 3.19
C THR A 149 -21.69 -27.19 4.32
N LYS A 150 -22.23 -27.55 5.50
CA LYS A 150 -21.44 -28.01 6.65
C LYS A 150 -21.07 -29.50 6.53
N MET A 151 -20.59 -29.91 5.35
CA MET A 151 -20.23 -31.31 5.08
C MET A 151 -18.75 -31.40 4.70
N ALA A 152 -18.18 -32.58 4.92
CA ALA A 152 -16.82 -32.93 4.51
C ALA A 152 -15.70 -32.03 5.10
N GLY A 153 -15.87 -31.51 6.32
CA GLY A 153 -14.88 -30.64 6.98
C GLY A 153 -13.48 -31.24 7.07
N ASN A 154 -13.38 -32.55 7.25
CA ASN A 154 -12.11 -33.29 7.32
C ASN A 154 -11.39 -33.34 5.96
N LEU A 155 -12.13 -33.27 4.84
CA LEU A 155 -11.57 -33.30 3.49
C LEU A 155 -11.25 -31.91 2.98
N LEU A 156 -12.10 -30.92 3.29
CA LEU A 156 -12.00 -29.55 2.78
C LEU A 156 -11.05 -28.69 3.61
N GLY A 157 -10.75 -29.14 4.83
CA GLY A 157 -9.95 -28.37 5.78
C GLY A 157 -10.63 -27.06 6.20
N TYR A 158 -9.86 -26.20 6.84
CA TYR A 158 -10.26 -24.84 7.19
C TYR A 158 -9.19 -23.85 6.75
N VAL A 159 -9.58 -22.63 6.51
CA VAL A 159 -8.66 -21.54 6.22
C VAL A 159 -8.49 -20.73 7.51
N GLY A 160 -7.29 -20.79 8.09
CA GLY A 160 -6.89 -19.87 9.17
C GLY A 160 -6.65 -18.45 8.60
N GLU A 161 -7.07 -17.45 9.34
CA GLU A 161 -6.76 -16.03 9.05
C GLU A 161 -5.51 -15.55 9.80
#